data_96c91eaac9a774c6830298e88cb6aaad
#
_entry.id   96c91eaac9a774c6830298e88cb6aaad
#
_cell.length_a   1.000
_cell.length_b   1.000
_cell.length_c   1.000
_cell.angle_alpha   90.00
_cell.angle_beta   90.00
_cell.angle_gamma   90.00
#
_symmetry.space_group_name_H-M   'P 1'
#
loop_
_entity.id
_entity.type
_entity.pdbx_description
1 polymer ?
#
loop_
_entity_poly.entity_id
_entity_poly.type
_entity_poly.pdbx_seq_one_letter_code
_entity_poly.pdbx_strand_id
1 'polypeptide(L)'
;MSTTTAPRVIEAFLASGARRWRRGLPLLPLLILVPFVLAAGFADLVAPYDPTEPVPGAKMFAPPFWMEGGSTATLLGTDFQGRDLLSRLIFGARVSLIVGLMGTVVAGGLGTAFGIVSGYLGGWWDQIIMRLTDAWLALPALVFAIFLASVVGPSMWNIVAILGLVYWTRYARVIRGEVLSLRERGFVQLAEIAGASRLRVIFRHVLPNVLNTAMVLASLTIGVVIIAEASLSFLGVGVPPPEPAWGLMLSEARSTLMAGKWWLTVFPGACILLVVLATQLLGDWLRIRLDPQQRNL
;
A
#
# COMPACT_ATOMS: atom_id res chain seq x y z
N MET A 1 44.71 27.30 -6.61
CA MET A 1 43.27 27.46 -6.86
C MET A 1 42.61 26.12 -6.58
N SER A 2 42.04 26.00 -5.41
CA SER A 2 41.47 24.78 -4.87
C SER A 2 39.94 24.81 -5.05
N THR A 3 39.40 23.94 -5.87
CA THR A 3 37.97 23.79 -6.04
C THR A 3 37.53 22.37 -5.72
N THR A 4 36.67 22.26 -4.74
CA THR A 4 35.65 21.24 -4.52
C THR A 4 36.04 19.83 -4.10
N THR A 5 36.37 19.68 -2.82
CA THR A 5 36.36 18.36 -2.11
C THR A 5 35.00 18.03 -1.47
N ALA A 6 34.10 18.98 -1.36
CA ALA A 6 32.79 18.80 -0.70
C ALA A 6 31.84 17.79 -1.39
N PRO A 7 31.67 17.73 -2.70
CA PRO A 7 30.74 16.79 -3.33
C PRO A 7 31.15 15.32 -3.18
N ARG A 8 32.45 15.00 -3.21
CA ARG A 8 32.94 13.62 -3.09
C ARG A 8 32.72 12.99 -1.71
N VAL A 9 32.77 13.78 -0.66
CA VAL A 9 32.55 13.29 0.71
C VAL A 9 31.06 12.98 0.94
N ILE A 10 30.16 13.82 0.46
CA ILE A 10 28.71 13.60 0.52
C ILE A 10 28.31 12.38 -0.32
N GLU A 11 28.84 12.26 -1.53
CA GLU A 11 28.61 11.10 -2.38
C GLU A 11 29.17 9.80 -1.75
N ALA A 12 30.35 9.83 -1.16
CA ALA A 12 30.93 8.68 -0.46
C ALA A 12 30.14 8.31 0.79
N PHE A 13 29.64 9.28 1.53
CA PHE A 13 28.79 9.06 2.72
C PHE A 13 27.44 8.45 2.31
N LEU A 14 26.77 9.00 1.29
CA LEU A 14 25.54 8.47 0.74
C LEU A 14 25.73 7.08 0.13
N ALA A 15 26.84 6.84 -0.58
CA ALA A 15 27.16 5.55 -1.14
C ALA A 15 27.52 4.48 -0.09
N SER A 16 28.14 4.88 1.04
CA SER A 16 28.44 3.97 2.16
C SER A 16 27.20 3.60 2.94
N GLY A 17 26.30 4.57 3.17
CA GLY A 17 24.98 4.34 3.76
C GLY A 17 24.11 3.42 2.89
N ALA A 18 24.08 3.68 1.59
CA ALA A 18 23.36 2.85 0.62
C ALA A 18 23.90 1.41 0.53
N ARG A 19 25.22 1.20 0.64
CA ARG A 19 25.84 -0.15 0.68
C ARG A 19 25.52 -0.92 1.96
N ARG A 20 25.52 -0.26 3.11
CA ARG A 20 25.12 -0.88 4.40
C ARG A 20 23.63 -1.26 4.39
N TRP A 21 22.80 -0.42 3.84
CA TRP A 21 21.36 -0.65 3.72
C TRP A 21 21.04 -1.84 2.77
N ARG A 22 21.83 -2.00 1.70
CA ARG A 22 21.68 -3.10 0.75
C ARG A 22 22.00 -4.48 1.32
N ARG A 23 22.88 -4.59 2.32
CA ARG A 23 23.34 -5.88 2.89
C ARG A 23 22.69 -6.24 4.23
N GLY A 24 22.09 -5.29 4.95
CA GLY A 24 21.47 -5.47 6.27
C GLY A 24 19.96 -5.74 6.23
N LEU A 25 19.37 -5.91 7.41
CA LEU A 25 17.93 -5.85 7.60
C LEU A 25 17.43 -4.42 7.33
N PRO A 26 16.21 -4.25 6.80
CA PRO A 26 15.61 -2.94 6.55
C PRO A 26 15.08 -2.36 7.88
N LEU A 27 16.00 -2.00 8.79
CA LEU A 27 15.64 -1.61 10.15
C LEU A 27 14.69 -0.41 10.19
N LEU A 28 14.93 0.62 9.37
CA LEU A 28 14.09 1.81 9.37
C LEU A 28 12.63 1.54 8.98
N PRO A 29 12.33 0.89 7.84
CA PRO A 29 10.95 0.55 7.52
C PRO A 29 10.32 -0.42 8.51
N LEU A 30 11.08 -1.37 9.06
CA LEU A 30 10.55 -2.28 10.09
C LEU A 30 10.26 -1.55 11.40
N LEU A 31 11.12 -0.63 11.84
CA LEU A 31 10.90 0.18 13.03
C LEU A 31 9.59 1.00 12.95
N ILE A 32 9.21 1.42 11.74
CA ILE A 32 7.96 2.14 11.52
C ILE A 32 6.78 1.18 11.37
N LEU A 33 6.89 0.16 10.49
CA LEU A 33 5.75 -0.72 10.18
C LEU A 33 5.35 -1.63 11.34
N VAL A 34 6.31 -2.19 12.08
CA VAL A 34 6.02 -3.15 13.15
C VAL A 34 5.10 -2.53 14.22
N PRO A 35 5.33 -1.30 14.75
CA PRO A 35 4.38 -0.67 15.66
C PRO A 35 2.97 -0.52 15.08
N PHE A 36 2.84 -0.10 13.81
CA PHE A 36 1.51 0.03 13.17
C PHE A 36 0.82 -1.31 13.00
N VAL A 37 1.55 -2.36 12.59
CA VAL A 37 0.99 -3.72 12.45
C VAL A 37 0.58 -4.29 13.80
N LEU A 38 1.39 -4.11 14.84
CA LEU A 38 1.05 -4.54 16.20
C LEU A 38 -0.14 -3.75 16.75
N ALA A 39 -0.16 -2.42 16.57
CA ALA A 39 -1.28 -1.58 16.98
C ALA A 39 -2.58 -2.01 16.26
N ALA A 40 -2.53 -2.30 14.97
CA ALA A 40 -3.68 -2.79 14.21
C ALA A 40 -4.13 -4.19 14.65
N GLY A 41 -3.18 -5.11 14.87
CA GLY A 41 -3.48 -6.48 15.29
C GLY A 41 -4.06 -6.58 16.70
N PHE A 42 -3.54 -5.78 17.60
CA PHE A 42 -3.93 -5.75 19.02
C PHE A 42 -4.75 -4.50 19.37
N ALA A 43 -5.47 -3.90 18.41
CA ALA A 43 -6.20 -2.66 18.60
C ALA A 43 -7.18 -2.72 19.78
N ASP A 44 -7.90 -3.83 19.93
CA ASP A 44 -8.86 -4.03 21.02
C ASP A 44 -8.21 -4.10 22.42
N LEU A 45 -6.90 -4.33 22.51
CA LEU A 45 -6.14 -4.39 23.77
C LEU A 45 -5.35 -3.10 24.05
N VAL A 46 -4.94 -2.42 22.98
CA VAL A 46 -4.02 -1.25 23.06
C VAL A 46 -4.78 0.07 23.07
N ALA A 47 -5.96 0.12 22.42
CA ALA A 47 -6.77 1.33 22.38
C ALA A 47 -7.37 1.62 23.76
N PRO A 48 -7.22 2.87 24.28
CA PRO A 48 -7.77 3.24 25.59
C PRO A 48 -9.30 3.22 25.64
N TYR A 49 -9.97 3.50 24.52
CA TYR A 49 -11.43 3.62 24.42
C TYR A 49 -11.96 2.99 23.15
N ASP A 50 -13.28 2.77 23.11
CA ASP A 50 -13.98 2.43 21.86
C ASP A 50 -13.83 3.58 20.85
N PRO A 51 -13.37 3.30 19.61
CA PRO A 51 -13.13 4.34 18.61
C PRO A 51 -14.41 4.97 18.05
N THR A 52 -15.57 4.37 18.33
CA THR A 52 -16.89 4.78 17.78
C THR A 52 -17.71 5.59 18.76
N GLU A 53 -17.40 5.49 20.08
CA GLU A 53 -18.17 6.14 21.15
C GLU A 53 -17.44 7.36 21.71
N PRO A 54 -18.20 8.39 22.15
CA PRO A 54 -17.62 9.53 22.87
C PRO A 54 -17.04 9.10 24.21
N VAL A 55 -15.90 9.68 24.58
CA VAL A 55 -15.28 9.43 25.91
C VAL A 55 -16.11 10.12 26.98
N PRO A 56 -16.54 9.41 28.04
CA PRO A 56 -17.35 9.98 29.11
C PRO A 56 -16.64 11.17 29.78
N GLY A 57 -17.32 12.32 29.83
CA GLY A 57 -16.77 13.55 30.42
C GLY A 57 -15.74 14.30 29.59
N ALA A 58 -15.35 13.81 28.44
CA ALA A 58 -14.46 14.54 27.53
C ALA A 58 -15.22 15.61 26.74
N LYS A 59 -14.54 16.73 26.49
CA LYS A 59 -15.08 17.81 25.66
C LYS A 59 -14.87 17.47 24.19
N MET A 60 -15.80 17.90 23.32
CA MET A 60 -15.58 17.89 21.87
C MET A 60 -14.37 18.75 21.53
N PHE A 61 -13.55 18.27 20.58
CA PHE A 61 -12.36 18.96 20.14
C PHE A 61 -11.36 19.27 21.27
N ALA A 62 -11.29 18.47 22.33
CA ALA A 62 -10.28 18.62 23.34
C ALA A 62 -8.88 18.55 22.71
N PRO A 63 -7.95 19.46 23.08
CA PRO A 63 -6.60 19.42 22.54
C PRO A 63 -5.79 18.28 23.15
N PRO A 64 -4.63 17.93 22.56
CA PRO A 64 -3.66 16.99 23.12
C PRO A 64 -3.24 17.38 24.55
N PHE A 65 -2.85 16.39 25.37
CA PHE A 65 -2.57 16.56 26.81
C PHE A 65 -1.52 17.63 27.14
N TRP A 66 -0.61 17.94 26.22
CA TRP A 66 0.46 18.94 26.39
C TRP A 66 0.03 20.37 26.02
N MET A 67 -1.19 20.55 25.55
CA MET A 67 -1.76 21.87 25.23
C MET A 67 -2.70 22.35 26.34
N GLU A 68 -2.89 23.65 26.44
CA GLU A 68 -3.83 24.25 27.39
C GLU A 68 -5.28 23.73 27.13
N GLY A 69 -5.91 23.22 28.19
CA GLY A 69 -7.23 22.56 28.09
C GLY A 69 -7.17 21.08 27.71
N GLY A 70 -5.98 20.50 27.52
CA GLY A 70 -5.78 19.07 27.29
C GLY A 70 -5.95 18.21 28.53
N SER A 71 -6.16 16.93 28.37
CA SER A 71 -6.36 15.96 29.46
C SER A 71 -5.52 14.70 29.22
N THR A 72 -4.99 14.13 30.31
CA THR A 72 -4.30 12.83 30.25
C THR A 72 -5.26 11.67 29.99
N ALA A 73 -6.56 11.87 30.12
CA ALA A 73 -7.57 10.88 29.77
C ALA A 73 -7.66 10.68 28.23
N THR A 74 -7.39 11.73 27.45
CA THR A 74 -7.39 11.68 25.96
C THR A 74 -6.06 12.24 25.46
N LEU A 75 -5.04 11.37 25.37
CA LEU A 75 -3.65 11.76 25.12
C LEU A 75 -3.46 12.65 23.87
N LEU A 76 -4.08 12.30 22.76
CA LEU A 76 -3.99 13.07 21.52
C LEU A 76 -5.17 14.01 21.30
N GLY A 77 -6.05 14.12 22.31
CA GLY A 77 -7.27 14.92 22.23
C GLY A 77 -8.47 14.13 21.69
N THR A 78 -9.54 14.85 21.38
CA THR A 78 -10.81 14.29 20.88
C THR A 78 -11.24 14.92 19.57
N ASP A 79 -12.08 14.20 18.84
CA ASP A 79 -12.70 14.69 17.62
C ASP A 79 -13.97 15.54 17.85
N PHE A 80 -14.72 15.78 16.77
CA PHE A 80 -15.95 16.59 16.79
C PHE A 80 -17.12 15.93 17.55
N GLN A 81 -17.04 14.63 17.82
CA GLN A 81 -18.02 13.88 18.63
C GLN A 81 -17.52 13.59 20.05
N GLY A 82 -16.31 14.03 20.41
CA GLY A 82 -15.72 13.72 21.71
C GLY A 82 -15.10 12.31 21.78
N ARG A 83 -14.88 11.63 20.63
CA ARG A 83 -14.23 10.33 20.56
C ARG A 83 -12.72 10.47 20.70
N ASP A 84 -12.05 9.49 21.35
CA ASP A 84 -10.60 9.52 21.54
C ASP A 84 -9.83 9.39 20.23
N LEU A 85 -8.97 10.38 19.96
CA LEU A 85 -8.21 10.43 18.72
C LEU A 85 -7.17 9.29 18.62
N LEU A 86 -6.52 8.94 19.74
CA LEU A 86 -5.53 7.85 19.75
C LEU A 86 -6.16 6.50 19.42
N SER A 87 -7.29 6.19 20.05
CA SER A 87 -8.05 4.95 19.77
C SER A 87 -8.47 4.88 18.30
N ARG A 88 -8.95 6.00 17.74
CA ARG A 88 -9.32 6.09 16.33
C ARG A 88 -8.12 5.92 15.39
N LEU A 89 -6.94 6.42 15.75
CA LEU A 89 -5.71 6.21 14.95
C LEU A 89 -5.28 4.75 14.95
N ILE A 90 -5.38 4.06 16.10
CA ILE A 90 -5.04 2.64 16.26
C ILE A 90 -5.98 1.77 15.43
N PHE A 91 -7.28 1.96 15.54
CA PHE A 91 -8.26 1.22 14.74
C PHE A 91 -8.22 1.60 13.25
N GLY A 92 -7.93 2.88 12.95
CA GLY A 92 -7.70 3.34 11.59
C GLY A 92 -6.52 2.65 10.91
N ALA A 93 -5.47 2.32 11.69
CA ALA A 93 -4.36 1.49 11.19
C ALA A 93 -4.84 0.11 10.72
N ARG A 94 -5.74 -0.54 11.47
CA ARG A 94 -6.33 -1.84 11.10
C ARG A 94 -7.05 -1.75 9.75
N VAL A 95 -7.91 -0.76 9.58
CA VAL A 95 -8.69 -0.57 8.34
C VAL A 95 -7.75 -0.29 7.15
N SER A 96 -6.88 0.71 7.26
CA SER A 96 -6.00 1.13 6.16
C SER A 96 -4.98 0.04 5.78
N LEU A 97 -4.45 -0.72 6.75
CA LEU A 97 -3.53 -1.84 6.47
C LEU A 97 -4.27 -3.03 5.83
N ILE A 98 -5.48 -3.37 6.28
CA ILE A 98 -6.28 -4.44 5.67
C ILE A 98 -6.61 -4.07 4.23
N VAL A 99 -7.10 -2.87 3.96
CA VAL A 99 -7.43 -2.44 2.60
C VAL A 99 -6.17 -2.39 1.73
N GLY A 100 -5.06 -1.85 2.24
CA GLY A 100 -3.78 -1.80 1.55
C GLY A 100 -3.28 -3.19 1.15
N LEU A 101 -3.28 -4.14 2.09
CA LEU A 101 -2.83 -5.50 1.87
C LEU A 101 -3.77 -6.28 0.96
N MET A 102 -5.07 -6.34 1.31
CA MET A 102 -6.04 -7.16 0.57
C MET A 102 -6.29 -6.61 -0.84
N GLY A 103 -6.37 -5.28 -1.00
CA GLY A 103 -6.47 -4.66 -2.33
C GLY A 103 -5.26 -4.99 -3.20
N THR A 104 -4.07 -4.99 -2.61
CA THR A 104 -2.83 -5.40 -3.32
C THR A 104 -2.83 -6.89 -3.67
N VAL A 105 -3.30 -7.77 -2.78
CA VAL A 105 -3.42 -9.21 -3.05
C VAL A 105 -4.39 -9.47 -4.19
N VAL A 106 -5.53 -8.80 -4.21
CA VAL A 106 -6.51 -8.92 -5.31
C VAL A 106 -5.91 -8.40 -6.62
N ALA A 107 -5.30 -7.21 -6.62
CA ALA A 107 -4.65 -6.64 -7.80
C ALA A 107 -3.53 -7.54 -8.33
N GLY A 108 -2.65 -7.99 -7.44
CA GLY A 108 -1.51 -8.85 -7.76
C GLY A 108 -1.96 -10.23 -8.27
N GLY A 109 -2.95 -10.84 -7.62
CA GLY A 109 -3.51 -12.13 -8.01
C GLY A 109 -4.14 -12.08 -9.41
N LEU A 110 -5.07 -11.16 -9.63
CA LEU A 110 -5.73 -10.96 -10.92
C LEU A 110 -4.72 -10.60 -12.02
N GLY A 111 -3.86 -9.61 -11.76
CA GLY A 111 -2.91 -9.15 -12.74
C GLY A 111 -1.84 -10.18 -13.08
N THR A 112 -1.34 -10.93 -12.09
CA THR A 112 -0.40 -12.02 -12.34
C THR A 112 -1.05 -13.14 -13.16
N ALA A 113 -2.28 -13.53 -12.83
CA ALA A 113 -3.01 -14.54 -13.61
C ALA A 113 -3.21 -14.09 -15.05
N PHE A 114 -3.71 -12.89 -15.29
CA PHE A 114 -3.90 -12.36 -16.63
C PHE A 114 -2.57 -12.16 -17.39
N GLY A 115 -1.52 -11.71 -16.69
CA GLY A 115 -0.19 -11.56 -17.27
C GLY A 115 0.40 -12.90 -17.73
N ILE A 116 0.25 -13.96 -16.93
CA ILE A 116 0.69 -15.31 -17.29
C ILE A 116 -0.13 -15.83 -18.48
N VAL A 117 -1.46 -15.72 -18.44
CA VAL A 117 -2.32 -16.18 -19.53
C VAL A 117 -1.97 -15.47 -20.84
N SER A 118 -1.87 -14.15 -20.80
CA SER A 118 -1.51 -13.31 -21.94
C SER A 118 -0.12 -13.65 -22.49
N GLY A 119 0.91 -13.69 -21.65
CA GLY A 119 2.29 -13.94 -22.07
C GLY A 119 2.56 -15.37 -22.51
N TYR A 120 1.97 -16.38 -21.84
CA TYR A 120 2.25 -17.79 -22.13
C TYR A 120 1.38 -18.35 -23.26
N LEU A 121 0.07 -18.10 -23.26
CA LEU A 121 -0.81 -18.61 -24.30
C LEU A 121 -0.69 -17.80 -25.59
N GLY A 122 -0.50 -16.48 -25.48
CA GLY A 122 -0.35 -15.60 -26.64
C GLY A 122 -1.61 -15.50 -27.49
N GLY A 123 -1.42 -15.12 -28.76
CA GLY A 123 -2.49 -15.11 -29.77
C GLY A 123 -3.70 -14.24 -29.37
N TRP A 124 -4.89 -14.80 -29.46
CA TRP A 124 -6.14 -14.12 -29.16
C TRP A 124 -6.28 -13.73 -27.67
N TRP A 125 -5.84 -14.59 -26.76
CA TRP A 125 -5.84 -14.28 -25.31
C TRP A 125 -5.01 -13.05 -25.00
N ASP A 126 -3.83 -12.95 -25.60
CA ASP A 126 -2.98 -11.80 -25.44
C ASP A 126 -3.63 -10.51 -25.94
N GLN A 127 -4.22 -10.58 -27.15
CA GLN A 127 -4.88 -9.42 -27.74
C GLN A 127 -6.02 -8.89 -26.88
N ILE A 128 -6.89 -9.76 -26.36
CA ILE A 128 -8.04 -9.34 -25.53
C ILE A 128 -7.56 -8.77 -24.20
N ILE A 129 -6.69 -9.52 -23.48
CA ILE A 129 -6.23 -9.08 -22.15
C ILE A 129 -5.49 -7.74 -22.26
N MET A 130 -4.64 -7.58 -23.28
CA MET A 130 -3.91 -6.31 -23.43
C MET A 130 -4.82 -5.16 -23.90
N ARG A 131 -5.80 -5.40 -24.77
CA ARG A 131 -6.80 -4.38 -25.13
C ARG A 131 -7.60 -3.93 -23.91
N LEU A 132 -8.03 -4.89 -23.08
CA LEU A 132 -8.72 -4.57 -21.83
C LEU A 132 -7.80 -3.78 -20.89
N THR A 133 -6.54 -4.20 -20.75
CA THR A 133 -5.53 -3.49 -19.93
C THR A 133 -5.31 -2.06 -20.43
N ASP A 134 -5.23 -1.85 -21.73
CA ASP A 134 -5.03 -0.53 -22.34
C ASP A 134 -6.24 0.37 -22.13
N ALA A 135 -7.45 -0.15 -22.31
CA ALA A 135 -8.69 0.57 -22.03
C ALA A 135 -8.80 0.99 -20.56
N TRP A 136 -8.39 0.11 -19.63
CA TRP A 136 -8.38 0.39 -18.19
C TRP A 136 -7.39 1.48 -17.82
N LEU A 137 -6.19 1.45 -18.41
CA LEU A 137 -5.12 2.43 -18.15
C LEU A 137 -5.36 3.78 -18.82
N ALA A 138 -6.27 3.87 -19.78
CA ALA A 138 -6.69 5.14 -20.37
C ALA A 138 -7.50 6.01 -19.39
N LEU A 139 -8.09 5.40 -18.35
CA LEU A 139 -8.85 6.11 -17.32
C LEU A 139 -7.91 6.51 -16.16
N PRO A 140 -8.00 7.75 -15.64
CA PRO A 140 -7.30 8.11 -14.41
C PRO A 140 -7.76 7.22 -13.25
N ALA A 141 -6.83 6.47 -12.64
CA ALA A 141 -7.11 5.42 -11.66
C ALA A 141 -8.03 5.90 -10.51
N LEU A 142 -7.77 7.08 -9.94
CA LEU A 142 -8.58 7.62 -8.85
C LEU A 142 -10.01 7.97 -9.31
N VAL A 143 -10.16 8.56 -10.48
CA VAL A 143 -11.48 8.92 -11.03
C VAL A 143 -12.29 7.65 -11.29
N PHE A 144 -11.66 6.62 -11.83
CA PHE A 144 -12.28 5.33 -12.06
C PHE A 144 -12.67 4.63 -10.75
N ALA A 145 -11.81 4.71 -9.73
CA ALA A 145 -12.13 4.17 -8.40
C ALA A 145 -13.33 4.90 -7.77
N ILE A 146 -13.41 6.25 -7.86
CA ILE A 146 -14.55 7.04 -7.37
C ILE A 146 -15.84 6.62 -8.07
N PHE A 147 -15.80 6.49 -9.40
CA PHE A 147 -16.95 6.05 -10.19
C PHE A 147 -17.45 4.67 -9.71
N LEU A 148 -16.56 3.69 -9.60
CA LEU A 148 -16.93 2.35 -9.13
C LEU A 148 -17.47 2.38 -7.69
N ALA A 149 -16.85 3.14 -6.78
CA ALA A 149 -17.29 3.26 -5.39
C ALA A 149 -18.69 3.89 -5.29
N SER A 150 -19.00 4.87 -6.15
CA SER A 150 -20.32 5.49 -6.20
C SER A 150 -21.42 4.54 -6.69
N VAL A 151 -21.09 3.58 -7.55
CA VAL A 151 -22.02 2.59 -8.07
C VAL A 151 -22.23 1.41 -7.11
N VAL A 152 -21.12 0.89 -6.53
CA VAL A 152 -21.15 -0.31 -5.68
C VAL A 152 -21.60 -0.01 -4.26
N GLY A 153 -21.36 1.21 -3.80
CA GLY A 153 -21.71 1.68 -2.45
C GLY A 153 -20.57 1.52 -1.43
N PRO A 154 -20.71 2.21 -0.28
CA PRO A 154 -19.66 2.30 0.73
C PRO A 154 -19.57 1.00 1.57
N SER A 155 -18.39 0.37 1.56
CA SER A 155 -18.02 -0.75 2.42
C SER A 155 -16.51 -0.96 2.32
N MET A 156 -15.86 -1.36 3.41
CA MET A 156 -14.45 -1.69 3.40
C MET A 156 -14.11 -2.74 2.34
N TRP A 157 -14.90 -3.80 2.22
CA TRP A 157 -14.67 -4.87 1.25
C TRP A 157 -14.92 -4.45 -0.20
N ASN A 158 -15.89 -3.56 -0.42
CA ASN A 158 -16.10 -2.98 -1.74
C ASN A 158 -14.87 -2.15 -2.17
N ILE A 159 -14.30 -1.38 -1.26
CA ILE A 159 -13.06 -0.62 -1.53
C ILE A 159 -11.89 -1.55 -1.84
N VAL A 160 -11.73 -2.64 -1.09
CA VAL A 160 -10.72 -3.69 -1.40
C VAL A 160 -10.90 -4.21 -2.83
N ALA A 161 -12.13 -4.60 -3.20
CA ALA A 161 -12.42 -5.13 -4.53
C ALA A 161 -12.19 -4.09 -5.63
N ILE A 162 -12.64 -2.84 -5.42
CA ILE A 162 -12.48 -1.74 -6.36
C ILE A 162 -11.00 -1.42 -6.60
N LEU A 163 -10.22 -1.26 -5.53
CA LEU A 163 -8.80 -0.96 -5.66
C LEU A 163 -8.03 -2.14 -6.28
N GLY A 164 -8.38 -3.37 -5.92
CA GLY A 164 -7.88 -4.56 -6.59
C GLY A 164 -8.15 -4.54 -8.10
N LEU A 165 -9.41 -4.20 -8.46
CA LEU A 165 -9.85 -4.12 -9.86
C LEU A 165 -9.24 -2.93 -10.61
N VAL A 166 -8.87 -1.85 -9.94
CA VAL A 166 -8.21 -0.69 -10.57
C VAL A 166 -6.73 -0.95 -10.82
N TYR A 167 -6.02 -1.62 -9.90
CA TYR A 167 -4.56 -1.73 -9.95
C TYR A 167 -4.02 -3.04 -10.58
N TRP A 168 -4.84 -4.02 -10.96
CA TRP A 168 -4.40 -5.28 -11.56
C TRP A 168 -3.64 -5.11 -12.88
N THR A 169 -3.96 -4.07 -13.65
CA THR A 169 -3.40 -3.83 -14.99
C THR A 169 -1.90 -3.64 -15.02
N ARG A 170 -1.34 -3.01 -13.95
CA ARG A 170 0.11 -2.86 -13.80
C ARG A 170 0.82 -4.20 -13.69
N TYR A 171 0.25 -5.12 -12.90
CA TYR A 171 0.79 -6.47 -12.76
C TYR A 171 0.67 -7.23 -14.09
N ALA A 172 -0.50 -7.20 -14.73
CA ALA A 172 -0.72 -7.90 -15.99
C ALA A 172 0.32 -7.53 -17.04
N ARG A 173 0.62 -6.22 -17.18
CA ARG A 173 1.58 -5.74 -18.18
C ARG A 173 3.02 -6.15 -17.86
N VAL A 174 3.45 -6.03 -16.61
CA VAL A 174 4.82 -6.36 -16.21
C VAL A 174 5.05 -7.88 -16.26
N ILE A 175 4.13 -8.65 -15.69
CA ILE A 175 4.21 -10.12 -15.65
C ILE A 175 4.14 -10.69 -17.07
N ARG A 176 3.29 -10.15 -17.96
CA ARG A 176 3.29 -10.55 -19.37
C ARG A 176 4.67 -10.39 -20.01
N GLY A 177 5.30 -9.23 -19.82
CA GLY A 177 6.65 -8.98 -20.37
C GLY A 177 7.68 -9.99 -19.87
N GLU A 178 7.63 -10.35 -18.61
CA GLU A 178 8.53 -11.34 -18.01
C GLU A 178 8.23 -12.76 -18.53
N VAL A 179 6.96 -13.13 -18.64
CA VAL A 179 6.55 -14.44 -19.18
C VAL A 179 6.98 -14.62 -20.62
N LEU A 180 6.88 -13.58 -21.46
CA LEU A 180 7.39 -13.63 -22.84
C LEU A 180 8.91 -13.93 -22.86
N SER A 181 9.69 -13.29 -21.99
CA SER A 181 11.12 -13.59 -21.87
C SER A 181 11.39 -14.99 -21.33
N LEU A 182 10.58 -15.48 -20.37
CA LEU A 182 10.74 -16.81 -19.79
C LEU A 182 10.45 -17.92 -20.80
N ARG A 183 9.51 -17.76 -21.72
CA ARG A 183 9.20 -18.74 -22.78
C ARG A 183 10.38 -19.02 -23.70
N GLU A 184 11.25 -18.04 -23.91
CA GLU A 184 12.43 -18.17 -24.76
C GLU A 184 13.60 -18.85 -24.03
N ARG A 185 13.51 -19.11 -22.72
CA ARG A 185 14.56 -19.77 -21.95
C ARG A 185 14.59 -21.27 -22.20
N GLY A 186 15.79 -21.82 -22.35
CA GLY A 186 16.02 -23.23 -22.68
C GLY A 186 15.32 -24.22 -21.77
N PHE A 187 15.21 -23.96 -20.45
CA PHE A 187 14.54 -24.87 -19.52
C PHE A 187 13.02 -24.97 -19.74
N VAL A 188 12.37 -23.89 -20.23
CA VAL A 188 10.95 -23.91 -20.57
C VAL A 188 10.75 -24.68 -21.87
N GLN A 189 11.57 -24.40 -22.90
CA GLN A 189 11.53 -25.09 -24.19
C GLN A 189 11.81 -26.58 -24.06
N LEU A 190 12.80 -26.97 -23.24
CA LEU A 190 13.09 -28.37 -22.96
C LEU A 190 11.93 -29.09 -22.25
N ALA A 191 11.23 -28.41 -21.32
CA ALA A 191 10.05 -28.99 -20.70
C ALA A 191 8.91 -29.23 -21.70
N GLU A 192 8.70 -28.30 -22.65
CA GLU A 192 7.72 -28.45 -23.71
C GLU A 192 8.09 -29.59 -24.69
N ILE A 193 9.37 -29.67 -25.11
CA ILE A 193 9.86 -30.76 -25.97
C ILE A 193 9.74 -32.12 -25.26
N ALA A 194 9.96 -32.17 -23.94
CA ALA A 194 9.76 -33.37 -23.12
C ALA A 194 8.28 -33.76 -22.93
N GLY A 195 7.33 -33.05 -23.57
CA GLY A 195 5.88 -33.36 -23.53
C GLY A 195 5.16 -32.88 -22.26
N ALA A 196 5.72 -31.94 -21.51
CA ALA A 196 5.02 -31.37 -20.38
C ALA A 196 3.76 -30.61 -20.83
N SER A 197 2.62 -30.83 -20.14
CA SER A 197 1.39 -30.10 -20.42
C SER A 197 1.56 -28.61 -20.12
N ARG A 198 0.83 -27.73 -20.82
CA ARG A 198 0.87 -26.27 -20.64
C ARG A 198 0.64 -25.84 -19.19
N LEU A 199 -0.31 -26.45 -18.49
CA LEU A 199 -0.54 -26.19 -17.07
C LEU A 199 0.68 -26.57 -16.20
N ARG A 200 1.32 -27.71 -16.49
CA ARG A 200 2.53 -28.12 -15.76
C ARG A 200 3.66 -27.12 -15.97
N VAL A 201 3.85 -26.62 -17.19
CA VAL A 201 4.87 -25.59 -17.48
C VAL A 201 4.54 -24.29 -16.74
N ILE A 202 3.28 -23.83 -16.79
CA ILE A 202 2.85 -22.62 -16.08
C ILE A 202 3.12 -22.75 -14.58
N PHE A 203 2.60 -23.78 -13.92
CA PHE A 203 2.69 -23.87 -12.44
C PHE A 203 4.08 -24.26 -11.93
N ARG A 204 4.87 -25.00 -12.70
CA ARG A 204 6.18 -25.49 -12.25
C ARG A 204 7.35 -24.65 -12.73
N HIS A 205 7.22 -23.95 -13.85
CA HIS A 205 8.32 -23.21 -14.46
C HIS A 205 8.05 -21.71 -14.58
N VAL A 206 6.84 -21.28 -14.97
CA VAL A 206 6.54 -19.86 -15.16
C VAL A 206 6.18 -19.19 -13.85
N LEU A 207 5.15 -19.64 -13.17
CA LEU A 207 4.62 -19.01 -11.95
C LEU A 207 5.68 -18.80 -10.87
N PRO A 208 6.53 -19.81 -10.50
CA PRO A 208 7.54 -19.58 -9.46
C PRO A 208 8.58 -18.52 -9.82
N ASN A 209 8.88 -18.36 -11.11
CA ASN A 209 9.83 -17.34 -11.56
C ASN A 209 9.25 -15.93 -11.51
N VAL A 210 7.99 -15.75 -11.90
CA VAL A 210 7.34 -14.41 -11.89
C VAL A 210 6.87 -13.99 -10.50
N LEU A 211 6.76 -14.90 -9.53
CA LEU A 211 6.37 -14.56 -8.16
C LEU A 211 7.31 -13.55 -7.51
N ASN A 212 8.61 -13.62 -7.78
CA ASN A 212 9.57 -12.65 -7.26
C ASN A 212 9.22 -11.22 -7.73
N THR A 213 8.96 -11.07 -9.02
CA THR A 213 8.53 -9.78 -9.60
C THR A 213 7.17 -9.35 -9.06
N ALA A 214 6.23 -10.28 -8.93
CA ALA A 214 4.92 -9.99 -8.36
C ALA A 214 5.02 -9.51 -6.90
N MET A 215 5.91 -10.11 -6.07
CA MET A 215 6.15 -9.67 -4.68
C MET A 215 6.79 -8.28 -4.62
N VAL A 216 7.74 -7.99 -5.50
CA VAL A 216 8.33 -6.64 -5.60
C VAL A 216 7.26 -5.61 -6.00
N LEU A 217 6.43 -5.93 -6.99
CA LEU A 217 5.31 -5.05 -7.37
C LEU A 217 4.31 -4.88 -6.22
N ALA A 218 4.02 -5.95 -5.47
CA ALA A 218 3.10 -5.90 -4.33
C ALA A 218 3.59 -4.92 -3.26
N SER A 219 4.85 -4.98 -2.88
CA SER A 219 5.42 -4.09 -1.88
C SER A 219 5.33 -2.61 -2.27
N LEU A 220 5.48 -2.28 -3.56
CA LEU A 220 5.30 -0.92 -4.08
C LEU A 220 3.81 -0.53 -4.18
N THR A 221 2.94 -1.49 -4.48
CA THR A 221 1.50 -1.24 -4.68
C THR A 221 0.77 -1.01 -3.37
N ILE A 222 1.18 -1.65 -2.26
CA ILE A 222 0.54 -1.45 -0.94
C ILE A 222 0.44 0.03 -0.58
N GLY A 223 1.54 0.78 -0.69
CA GLY A 223 1.55 2.21 -0.40
C GLY A 223 0.62 3.02 -1.30
N VAL A 224 0.58 2.68 -2.60
CA VAL A 224 -0.32 3.33 -3.57
C VAL A 224 -1.79 3.04 -3.23
N VAL A 225 -2.12 1.81 -2.85
CA VAL A 225 -3.48 1.40 -2.46
C VAL A 225 -3.92 2.09 -1.18
N ILE A 226 -3.03 2.23 -0.17
CA ILE A 226 -3.32 2.99 1.07
C ILE A 226 -3.62 4.46 0.75
N ILE A 227 -2.83 5.11 -0.11
CA ILE A 227 -3.11 6.49 -0.53
C ILE A 227 -4.45 6.58 -1.27
N ALA A 228 -4.74 5.63 -2.14
CA ALA A 228 -6.00 5.62 -2.89
C ALA A 228 -7.21 5.39 -1.97
N GLU A 229 -7.11 4.47 -1.00
CA GLU A 229 -8.13 4.27 0.04
C GLU A 229 -8.37 5.57 0.82
N ALA A 230 -7.30 6.17 1.34
CA ALA A 230 -7.38 7.42 2.09
C ALA A 230 -8.00 8.55 1.26
N SER A 231 -7.69 8.61 -0.04
CA SER A 231 -8.29 9.59 -0.97
C SER A 231 -9.79 9.35 -1.18
N LEU A 232 -10.21 8.09 -1.35
CA LEU A 232 -11.63 7.72 -1.48
C LEU A 232 -12.40 8.04 -0.20
N SER A 233 -11.85 7.68 0.96
CA SER A 233 -12.43 7.95 2.27
C SER A 233 -12.50 9.46 2.56
N PHE A 234 -11.47 10.23 2.19
CA PHE A 234 -11.45 11.68 2.28
C PHE A 234 -12.54 12.35 1.41
N LEU A 235 -12.82 11.79 0.24
CA LEU A 235 -13.85 12.26 -0.68
C LEU A 235 -15.26 11.75 -0.33
N GLY A 236 -15.41 10.95 0.73
CA GLY A 236 -16.70 10.47 1.23
C GLY A 236 -17.26 9.25 0.50
N VAL A 237 -16.48 8.60 -0.37
CA VAL A 237 -16.88 7.39 -1.11
C VAL A 237 -16.08 6.15 -0.68
N GLY A 238 -15.33 6.26 0.42
CA GLY A 238 -14.50 5.20 0.98
C GLY A 238 -15.19 4.36 2.06
N VAL A 239 -14.45 4.09 3.14
CA VAL A 239 -14.96 3.36 4.31
C VAL A 239 -16.01 4.22 5.04
N PRO A 240 -17.22 3.70 5.28
CA PRO A 240 -18.29 4.47 5.88
C PRO A 240 -18.12 4.62 7.40
N PRO A 241 -18.63 5.73 8.01
CA PRO A 241 -18.76 5.82 9.46
C PRO A 241 -19.67 4.68 10.00
N PRO A 242 -19.50 4.24 11.26
CA PRO A 242 -18.60 4.79 12.28
C PRO A 242 -17.17 4.25 12.24
N GLU A 243 -16.83 3.33 11.32
CA GLU A 243 -15.51 2.71 11.26
C GLU A 243 -14.41 3.76 11.07
N PRO A 244 -13.40 3.80 11.94
CA PRO A 244 -12.31 4.75 11.80
C PRO A 244 -11.39 4.32 10.64
N ALA A 245 -11.20 5.22 9.68
CA ALA A 245 -10.17 5.13 8.65
C ALA A 245 -9.41 6.46 8.62
N TRP A 246 -8.11 6.43 8.39
CA TRP A 246 -7.31 7.66 8.43
C TRP A 246 -7.77 8.70 7.41
N GLY A 247 -8.21 8.27 6.21
CA GLY A 247 -8.77 9.14 5.20
C GLY A 247 -10.10 9.77 5.63
N LEU A 248 -10.98 9.02 6.29
CA LEU A 248 -12.22 9.52 6.85
C LEU A 248 -11.95 10.55 7.96
N MET A 249 -10.99 10.28 8.87
CA MET A 249 -10.58 11.23 9.92
C MET A 249 -10.10 12.56 9.32
N LEU A 250 -9.34 12.52 8.22
CA LEU A 250 -8.92 13.73 7.49
C LEU A 250 -10.11 14.48 6.89
N SER A 251 -11.09 13.77 6.36
CA SER A 251 -12.32 14.38 5.82
C SER A 251 -13.12 15.09 6.91
N GLU A 252 -13.30 14.45 8.06
CA GLU A 252 -13.98 15.00 9.23
C GLU A 252 -13.24 16.25 9.79
N ALA A 253 -11.89 16.24 9.74
CA ALA A 253 -11.05 17.32 10.23
C ALA A 253 -10.99 18.55 9.30
N ARG A 254 -11.45 18.44 8.06
CA ARG A 254 -11.28 19.46 7.02
C ARG A 254 -11.79 20.85 7.44
N SER A 255 -12.96 20.93 8.05
CA SER A 255 -13.56 22.20 8.49
C SER A 255 -12.91 22.77 9.76
N THR A 256 -12.19 21.97 10.53
CA THR A 256 -11.65 22.34 11.84
C THR A 256 -10.21 22.83 11.79
N LEU A 257 -9.51 22.62 10.68
CA LEU A 257 -8.13 23.04 10.49
C LEU A 257 -8.00 24.57 10.58
N MET A 258 -8.92 25.30 9.94
CA MET A 258 -8.98 26.77 9.99
C MET A 258 -9.33 27.30 11.39
N ALA A 259 -9.96 26.48 12.23
CA ALA A 259 -10.24 26.77 13.63
C ALA A 259 -9.06 26.45 14.59
N GLY A 260 -7.87 26.20 14.03
CA GLY A 260 -6.65 25.93 14.80
C GLY A 260 -6.54 24.54 15.41
N LYS A 261 -7.42 23.60 15.04
CA LYS A 261 -7.44 22.23 15.56
C LYS A 261 -6.58 21.29 14.73
N TRP A 262 -5.31 21.66 14.56
CA TRP A 262 -4.33 21.03 13.67
C TRP A 262 -4.12 19.54 13.96
N TRP A 263 -4.24 19.09 15.22
CA TRP A 263 -3.99 17.70 15.64
C TRP A 263 -4.89 16.69 14.93
N LEU A 264 -6.14 17.09 14.63
CA LEU A 264 -7.10 16.24 13.93
C LEU A 264 -6.68 15.90 12.49
N THR A 265 -5.87 16.75 11.87
CA THR A 265 -5.35 16.56 10.50
C THR A 265 -3.93 15.98 10.53
N VAL A 266 -3.06 16.50 11.40
CA VAL A 266 -1.64 16.15 11.40
C VAL A 266 -1.42 14.69 11.81
N PHE A 267 -2.12 14.17 12.82
CA PHE A 267 -1.90 12.80 13.26
C PHE A 267 -2.34 11.74 12.23
N PRO A 268 -3.56 11.78 11.66
CA PRO A 268 -3.93 10.83 10.62
C PRO A 268 -3.05 10.97 9.37
N GLY A 269 -2.72 12.20 8.97
CA GLY A 269 -1.82 12.47 7.86
C GLY A 269 -0.41 11.90 8.09
N ALA A 270 0.13 12.05 9.30
CA ALA A 270 1.42 11.47 9.68
C ALA A 270 1.40 9.93 9.67
N CYS A 271 0.30 9.31 10.11
CA CYS A 271 0.14 7.85 10.06
C CYS A 271 0.19 7.35 8.60
N ILE A 272 -0.57 7.99 7.69
CA ILE A 272 -0.53 7.65 6.27
C ILE A 272 0.87 7.81 5.70
N LEU A 273 1.51 8.98 5.95
CA LEU A 273 2.85 9.29 5.45
C LEU A 273 3.88 8.24 5.92
N LEU A 274 3.90 7.93 7.22
CA LEU A 274 4.86 7.00 7.80
C LEU A 274 4.68 5.58 7.27
N VAL A 275 3.45 5.08 7.19
CA VAL A 275 3.18 3.73 6.69
C VAL A 275 3.49 3.63 5.20
N VAL A 276 3.11 4.61 4.40
CA VAL A 276 3.42 4.63 2.97
C VAL A 276 4.92 4.72 2.72
N LEU A 277 5.62 5.62 3.43
CA LEU A 277 7.08 5.72 3.33
C LEU A 277 7.76 4.39 3.69
N ALA A 278 7.33 3.77 4.79
CA ALA A 278 7.93 2.52 5.25
C ALA A 278 7.64 1.36 4.29
N THR A 279 6.44 1.27 3.72
CA THR A 279 6.11 0.25 2.69
C THR A 279 6.92 0.44 1.42
N GLN A 280 7.14 1.69 0.96
CA GLN A 280 7.99 1.98 -0.20
C GLN A 280 9.46 1.61 0.06
N LEU A 281 10.00 1.99 1.22
CA LEU A 281 11.37 1.64 1.60
C LEU A 281 11.56 0.12 1.72
N LEU A 282 10.57 -0.59 2.26
CA LEU A 282 10.59 -2.06 2.34
C LEU A 282 10.54 -2.67 0.93
N GLY A 283 9.75 -2.10 0.03
CA GLY A 283 9.66 -2.51 -1.36
C GLY A 283 10.97 -2.36 -2.11
N ASP A 284 11.64 -1.24 -1.95
CA ASP A 284 12.94 -0.98 -2.57
C ASP A 284 14.01 -1.96 -2.05
N TRP A 285 14.00 -2.25 -0.74
CA TRP A 285 14.89 -3.24 -0.16
C TRP A 285 14.61 -4.64 -0.71
N LEU A 286 13.34 -5.04 -0.81
CA LEU A 286 12.92 -6.33 -1.35
C LEU A 286 13.33 -6.48 -2.82
N ARG A 287 13.15 -5.44 -3.62
CA ARG A 287 13.59 -5.41 -5.02
C ARG A 287 15.08 -5.69 -5.15
N ILE A 288 15.92 -5.02 -4.34
CA ILE A 288 17.37 -5.22 -4.36
C ILE A 288 17.74 -6.66 -3.97
N ARG A 289 17.03 -7.26 -3.02
CA ARG A 289 17.31 -8.62 -2.52
C ARG A 289 16.85 -9.71 -3.49
N LEU A 290 15.76 -9.49 -4.20
CA LEU A 290 15.19 -10.46 -5.13
C LEU A 290 15.74 -10.34 -6.56
N ASP A 291 16.49 -9.28 -6.87
CA ASP A 291 17.12 -9.09 -8.18
C ASP A 291 18.35 -10.00 -8.34
N PRO A 292 18.30 -11.02 -9.24
CA PRO A 292 19.41 -11.95 -9.43
C PRO A 292 20.66 -11.30 -10.02
N GLN A 293 20.51 -10.19 -10.78
CA GLN A 293 21.63 -9.51 -11.42
C GLN A 293 22.52 -8.74 -10.43
N GLN A 294 21.96 -8.34 -9.29
CA GLN A 294 22.71 -7.63 -8.26
C GLN A 294 23.37 -8.55 -7.21
N ARG A 295 23.14 -9.87 -7.27
CA ARG A 295 23.82 -10.84 -6.36
C ARG A 295 25.26 -11.13 -6.75
N ASN A 296 25.65 -10.79 -7.97
CA ASN A 296 26.99 -11.11 -8.53
C ASN A 296 27.93 -9.89 -8.59
N LEU A 297 27.55 -8.75 -7.98
CA LEU A 297 28.36 -7.56 -7.75
C LEU A 297 28.66 -7.37 -6.26
#